data_ac3f471d832b602ee6c7955b4386b7c1
#
_entry.id   ac3f471d832b602ee6c7955b4386b7c1
#
_cell.length_a   1.000
_cell.length_b   1.000
_cell.length_c   1.000
_cell.angle_alpha   90.00
_cell.angle_beta   90.00
_cell.angle_gamma   90.00
#
_symmetry.space_group_name_H-M   'P 1'
#
loop_
_entity.id
_entity.type
_entity.pdbx_description
1 polymer ?
#
loop_
_entity_poly.entity_id
_entity_poly.type
_entity_poly.pdbx_seq_one_letter_code
_entity_poly.pdbx_strand_id
1 'polypeptide(L)'
;MTPLIFHAIDFSASQVGSGLAVSALIGTLIRLLCGTLLDRGLRCSWPIRLTTLLAIAGDLILIQADNYSGYLLGQLMLGSAAGLYWPAIELAVPLSCGSVPSGRGYALVRSADALGIGCGALLGTLAAILGILRVIYGVEAICMATVLILISLYPLQDNRSSHLPDSAEPTDEDSNRSHSDGPLTISWLLPLLPVLAVSVVATSLLSLQQSALPLDLVRGGLSRPGLSETHSSALIALQLTLLVSLQWPVGRWLADRSVRFGLGISLIGFSIGSALIALSSLFTAGTAVVLVALLPMAFAQAAFLPTATEAVIEETPPGHRGLAMALFSQCFTVSAIVAPLVGGALLDHQRNGLVLWLIMSAACLAMLPALSGLRPRYETDETSAAVDLSGDRDQLVNAVTGSPGDLGS
;
A
#
# COMPACT_ATOMS: atom_id res chain seq x y z
N MET A 1 5.91 17.01 8.82
CA MET A 1 5.67 18.38 9.31
C MET A 1 5.38 18.43 10.82
N THR A 2 4.56 17.52 11.37
CA THR A 2 4.26 17.47 12.82
C THR A 2 5.48 17.65 13.75
N PRO A 3 6.63 16.97 13.55
CA PRO A 3 7.79 17.20 14.42
C PRO A 3 8.32 18.64 14.40
N LEU A 4 8.28 19.29 13.25
CA LEU A 4 8.75 20.68 13.11
C LEU A 4 7.82 21.65 13.82
N ILE A 5 6.50 21.42 13.73
CA ILE A 5 5.49 22.28 14.37
C ILE A 5 5.64 22.24 15.88
N PHE A 6 5.74 21.05 16.48
CA PHE A 6 5.80 20.90 17.93
C PHE A 6 7.19 21.18 18.51
N HIS A 7 8.26 20.99 17.71
CA HIS A 7 9.58 21.49 18.11
C HIS A 7 9.63 23.03 18.20
N ALA A 8 8.93 23.72 17.31
CA ALA A 8 8.82 25.19 17.35
C ALA A 8 8.02 25.73 18.57
N ILE A 9 7.35 24.85 19.34
CA ILE A 9 6.58 25.17 20.54
C ILE A 9 7.28 24.60 21.79
N ASP A 10 8.58 24.40 21.75
CA ASP A 10 9.43 23.92 22.85
C ASP A 10 9.12 22.48 23.33
N PHE A 11 8.48 21.64 22.51
CA PHE A 11 8.35 20.22 22.84
C PHE A 11 9.68 19.50 22.64
N SER A 12 10.03 18.65 23.62
CA SER A 12 11.20 17.79 23.47
C SER A 12 11.02 16.78 22.35
N ALA A 13 12.12 16.38 21.69
CA ALA A 13 12.10 15.34 20.67
C ALA A 13 11.47 14.02 21.19
N SER A 14 11.67 13.71 22.48
CA SER A 14 11.06 12.56 23.16
C SER A 14 9.54 12.68 23.25
N GLN A 15 9.00 13.85 23.57
CA GLN A 15 7.55 14.09 23.61
C GLN A 15 6.92 13.96 22.22
N VAL A 16 7.55 14.53 21.21
CA VAL A 16 7.06 14.41 19.82
C VAL A 16 7.12 12.95 19.36
N GLY A 17 8.22 12.28 19.63
CA GLY A 17 8.42 10.87 19.27
C GLY A 17 7.43 9.93 19.97
N SER A 18 7.15 10.15 21.26
CA SER A 18 6.17 9.33 22.00
C SER A 18 4.74 9.49 21.47
N GLY A 19 4.32 10.69 21.10
CA GLY A 19 3.02 10.91 20.48
C GLY A 19 2.88 10.21 19.13
N LEU A 20 3.92 10.27 18.29
CA LEU A 20 3.94 9.53 17.01
C LEU A 20 3.93 8.02 17.22
N ALA A 21 4.66 7.51 18.23
CA ALA A 21 4.66 6.09 18.56
C ALA A 21 3.28 5.60 19.04
N VAL A 22 2.61 6.38 19.88
CA VAL A 22 1.24 6.09 20.33
C VAL A 22 0.26 6.11 19.16
N SER A 23 0.37 7.11 18.26
CA SER A 23 -0.41 7.18 17.01
C SER A 23 -0.24 5.93 16.16
N ALA A 24 1.00 5.48 15.96
CA ALA A 24 1.30 4.28 15.18
C ALA A 24 0.75 3.00 15.85
N LEU A 25 0.85 2.88 17.18
CA LEU A 25 0.36 1.74 17.93
C LEU A 25 -1.16 1.64 17.83
N ILE A 26 -1.88 2.73 18.12
CA ILE A 26 -3.36 2.71 18.05
C ILE A 26 -3.82 2.50 16.61
N GLY A 27 -3.16 3.11 15.64
CA GLY A 27 -3.42 2.90 14.22
C GLY A 27 -3.27 1.45 13.80
N THR A 28 -2.26 0.75 14.32
CA THR A 28 -2.04 -0.69 14.09
C THR A 28 -3.21 -1.53 14.64
N LEU A 29 -3.61 -1.30 15.88
CA LEU A 29 -4.71 -2.03 16.52
C LEU A 29 -6.04 -1.81 15.79
N ILE A 30 -6.36 -0.55 15.50
CA ILE A 30 -7.60 -0.19 14.78
C ILE A 30 -7.60 -0.74 13.36
N ARG A 31 -6.46 -0.79 12.69
CA ARG A 31 -6.32 -1.35 11.35
C ARG A 31 -6.68 -2.84 11.29
N LEU A 32 -6.18 -3.63 12.23
CA LEU A 32 -6.52 -5.05 12.32
C LEU A 32 -8.00 -5.25 12.65
N LEU A 33 -8.53 -4.45 13.59
CA LEU A 33 -9.96 -4.48 13.91
C LEU A 33 -10.82 -4.08 12.71
N CYS A 34 -10.46 -3.02 11.98
CA CYS A 34 -11.17 -2.60 10.79
C CYS A 34 -11.18 -3.69 9.71
N GLY A 35 -10.02 -4.34 9.46
CA GLY A 35 -9.93 -5.44 8.52
C GLY A 35 -10.89 -6.58 8.84
N THR A 36 -10.94 -7.01 10.12
CA THR A 36 -11.88 -8.07 10.55
C THR A 36 -13.35 -7.66 10.45
N LEU A 37 -13.67 -6.38 10.70
CA LEU A 37 -15.04 -5.87 10.55
C LEU A 37 -15.45 -5.80 9.07
N LEU A 38 -14.52 -5.44 8.19
CA LEU A 38 -14.75 -5.44 6.74
C LEU A 38 -15.04 -6.87 6.24
N ASP A 39 -14.34 -7.88 6.73
CA ASP A 39 -14.59 -9.29 6.40
C ASP A 39 -15.96 -9.77 6.91
N ARG A 40 -16.45 -9.22 8.03
CA ARG A 40 -17.79 -9.48 8.56
C ARG A 40 -18.91 -8.73 7.82
N GLY A 41 -18.60 -8.04 6.73
CA GLY A 41 -19.58 -7.36 5.88
C GLY A 41 -19.78 -5.86 6.18
N LEU A 42 -18.94 -5.24 7.01
CA LEU A 42 -18.99 -3.78 7.18
C LEU A 42 -18.70 -3.11 5.84
N ARG A 43 -19.59 -2.20 5.40
CA ARG A 43 -19.42 -1.44 4.16
C ARG A 43 -18.19 -0.53 4.24
N CYS A 44 -17.36 -0.48 3.20
CA CYS A 44 -16.14 0.35 3.14
C CYS A 44 -16.41 1.85 3.37
N SER A 45 -17.60 2.34 3.02
CA SER A 45 -17.98 3.74 3.23
C SER A 45 -18.00 4.16 4.71
N TRP A 46 -18.30 3.24 5.64
CA TRP A 46 -18.38 3.56 7.07
C TRP A 46 -17.01 3.87 7.70
N PRO A 47 -15.98 3.01 7.58
CA PRO A 47 -14.65 3.33 8.08
C PRO A 47 -14.11 4.62 7.46
N ILE A 48 -14.35 4.86 6.15
CA ILE A 48 -13.85 6.08 5.48
C ILE A 48 -14.53 7.34 6.05
N ARG A 49 -15.86 7.32 6.28
CA ARG A 49 -16.55 8.45 6.93
C ARG A 49 -16.03 8.70 8.35
N LEU A 50 -15.84 7.62 9.11
CA LEU A 50 -15.31 7.75 10.48
C LEU A 50 -13.87 8.27 10.47
N THR A 51 -13.04 7.83 9.50
CA THR A 51 -11.70 8.37 9.28
C THR A 51 -11.72 9.88 9.09
N THR A 52 -12.58 10.40 8.20
CA THR A 52 -12.64 11.84 7.92
C THR A 52 -13.06 12.64 9.15
N LEU A 53 -14.03 12.14 9.93
CA LEU A 53 -14.45 12.78 11.17
C LEU A 53 -13.35 12.80 12.24
N LEU A 54 -12.65 11.68 12.42
CA LEU A 54 -11.54 11.56 13.37
C LEU A 54 -10.34 12.44 12.95
N ALA A 55 -10.03 12.48 11.65
CA ALA A 55 -8.97 13.33 11.13
C ALA A 55 -9.29 14.82 11.35
N ILE A 56 -10.46 15.27 10.97
CA ILE A 56 -10.91 16.66 11.22
C ILE A 56 -10.85 17.00 12.71
N ALA A 57 -11.34 16.12 13.58
CA ALA A 57 -11.29 16.35 15.03
C ALA A 57 -9.82 16.41 15.54
N GLY A 58 -8.96 15.50 15.06
CA GLY A 58 -7.54 15.48 15.38
C GLY A 58 -6.83 16.75 14.94
N ASP A 59 -7.05 17.20 13.71
CA ASP A 59 -6.48 18.42 13.15
C ASP A 59 -6.92 19.66 13.95
N LEU A 60 -8.21 19.80 14.27
CA LEU A 60 -8.73 20.92 15.07
C LEU A 60 -8.11 20.94 16.47
N ILE A 61 -7.88 19.76 17.08
CA ILE A 61 -7.17 19.66 18.36
C ILE A 61 -5.70 20.09 18.19
N LEU A 62 -5.01 19.60 17.14
CA LEU A 62 -3.59 19.90 16.91
C LEU A 62 -3.33 21.38 16.55
N ILE A 63 -4.28 22.04 15.88
CA ILE A 63 -4.19 23.50 15.63
C ILE A 63 -4.13 24.28 16.96
N GLN A 64 -4.86 23.82 17.96
CA GLN A 64 -5.01 24.49 19.26
C GLN A 64 -4.11 23.89 20.36
N ALA A 65 -3.35 22.82 20.06
CA ALA A 65 -2.57 22.11 21.05
C ALA A 65 -1.32 22.90 21.44
N ASP A 66 -1.31 23.47 22.66
CA ASP A 66 -0.17 24.12 23.28
C ASP A 66 0.41 23.28 24.44
N ASN A 67 -0.18 22.14 24.74
CA ASN A 67 0.25 21.22 25.78
C ASN A 67 0.36 19.77 25.27
N TYR A 68 1.11 18.94 25.99
CA TYR A 68 1.37 17.56 25.63
C TYR A 68 0.09 16.72 25.55
N SER A 69 -0.88 16.96 26.43
CA SER A 69 -2.15 16.21 26.43
C SER A 69 -2.97 16.47 25.18
N GLY A 70 -3.06 17.73 24.72
CA GLY A 70 -3.72 18.10 23.46
C GLY A 70 -3.01 17.48 22.26
N TYR A 71 -1.67 17.55 22.23
CA TYR A 71 -0.87 16.91 21.20
C TYR A 71 -1.12 15.39 21.14
N LEU A 72 -1.07 14.71 22.31
CA LEU A 72 -1.29 13.27 22.38
C LEU A 72 -2.70 12.89 21.93
N LEU A 73 -3.72 13.65 22.34
CA LEU A 73 -5.11 13.42 21.93
C LEU A 73 -5.27 13.58 20.41
N GLY A 74 -4.70 14.62 19.81
CA GLY A 74 -4.70 14.81 18.36
C GLY A 74 -4.02 13.65 17.63
N GLN A 75 -2.86 13.21 18.13
CA GLN A 75 -2.13 12.06 17.57
C GLN A 75 -2.92 10.74 17.68
N LEU A 76 -3.65 10.53 18.77
CA LEU A 76 -4.56 9.39 18.93
C LEU A 76 -5.69 9.42 17.89
N MET A 77 -6.29 10.58 17.64
CA MET A 77 -7.34 10.73 16.62
C MET A 77 -6.79 10.45 15.21
N LEU A 78 -5.66 11.04 14.85
CA LEU A 78 -5.04 10.83 13.53
C LEU A 78 -4.57 9.39 13.34
N GLY A 79 -3.96 8.77 14.36
CA GLY A 79 -3.59 7.35 14.33
C GLY A 79 -4.80 6.43 14.12
N SER A 80 -5.89 6.72 14.83
CA SER A 80 -7.16 6.00 14.68
C SER A 80 -7.73 6.16 13.27
N ALA A 81 -7.72 7.37 12.73
CA ALA A 81 -8.16 7.68 11.38
C ALA A 81 -7.35 6.88 10.34
N ALA A 82 -6.01 6.90 10.43
CA ALA A 82 -5.14 6.15 9.53
C ALA A 82 -5.36 4.64 9.63
N GLY A 83 -5.66 4.12 10.83
CA GLY A 83 -5.98 2.72 11.06
C GLY A 83 -7.25 2.27 10.33
N LEU A 84 -8.27 3.10 10.30
CA LEU A 84 -9.54 2.83 9.60
C LEU A 84 -9.41 3.00 8.08
N TYR A 85 -8.63 3.98 7.63
CA TYR A 85 -8.55 4.39 6.23
C TYR A 85 -7.98 3.31 5.32
N TRP A 86 -6.76 2.83 5.63
CA TRP A 86 -6.00 2.01 4.71
C TRP A 86 -6.70 0.70 4.29
N PRO A 87 -7.18 -0.16 5.20
CA PRO A 87 -7.84 -1.39 4.77
C PRO A 87 -9.15 -1.12 4.04
N ALA A 88 -9.87 -0.05 4.40
CA ALA A 88 -11.15 0.29 3.79
C ALA A 88 -10.99 0.83 2.36
N ILE A 89 -10.04 1.74 2.11
CA ILE A 89 -9.83 2.29 0.77
C ILE A 89 -9.23 1.25 -0.18
N GLU A 90 -8.30 0.44 0.29
CA GLU A 90 -7.69 -0.59 -0.54
C GLU A 90 -8.68 -1.69 -0.92
N LEU A 91 -9.57 -2.09 -0.02
CA LEU A 91 -10.65 -3.03 -0.33
C LEU A 91 -11.75 -2.40 -1.21
N ALA A 92 -11.99 -1.08 -1.09
CA ALA A 92 -12.99 -0.39 -1.90
C ALA A 92 -12.64 -0.35 -3.40
N VAL A 93 -11.35 -0.36 -3.75
CA VAL A 93 -10.90 -0.29 -5.15
C VAL A 93 -11.47 -1.44 -5.99
N PRO A 94 -11.20 -2.71 -5.69
CA PRO A 94 -11.73 -3.82 -6.50
C PRO A 94 -13.27 -3.89 -6.49
N LEU A 95 -13.90 -3.52 -5.38
CA LEU A 95 -15.37 -3.50 -5.26
C LEU A 95 -16.02 -2.41 -6.13
N SER A 96 -15.28 -1.35 -6.46
CA SER A 96 -15.77 -0.21 -7.25
C SER A 96 -15.37 -0.26 -8.73
N CYS A 97 -14.47 -1.15 -9.13
CA CYS A 97 -13.96 -1.24 -10.51
C CYS A 97 -14.97 -1.83 -11.52
N GLY A 98 -16.00 -2.58 -11.07
CA GLY A 98 -16.94 -3.26 -11.94
C GLY A 98 -16.23 -4.20 -12.93
N SER A 99 -16.39 -3.95 -14.23
CA SER A 99 -15.75 -4.74 -15.31
C SER A 99 -14.30 -4.34 -15.62
N VAL A 100 -13.79 -3.25 -15.00
CA VAL A 100 -12.41 -2.79 -15.21
C VAL A 100 -11.46 -3.61 -14.32
N PRO A 101 -10.31 -4.09 -14.83
CA PRO A 101 -9.32 -4.77 -14.00
C PRO A 101 -8.91 -3.96 -12.77
N SER A 102 -8.89 -4.59 -11.60
CA SER A 102 -8.55 -3.95 -10.31
C SER A 102 -7.16 -3.29 -10.32
N GLY A 103 -6.20 -3.86 -11.06
CA GLY A 103 -4.87 -3.27 -11.24
C GLY A 103 -4.89 -1.85 -11.84
N ARG A 104 -5.83 -1.55 -12.75
CA ARG A 104 -6.01 -0.17 -13.27
C ARG A 104 -6.58 0.76 -12.20
N GLY A 105 -7.50 0.27 -11.37
CA GLY A 105 -8.03 1.01 -10.23
C GLY A 105 -6.93 1.35 -9.24
N TYR A 106 -6.10 0.38 -8.88
CA TYR A 106 -4.95 0.61 -8.00
C TYR A 106 -3.93 1.58 -8.60
N ALA A 107 -3.63 1.47 -9.90
CA ALA A 107 -2.74 2.40 -10.58
C ALA A 107 -3.23 3.85 -10.48
N LEU A 108 -4.55 4.07 -10.65
CA LEU A 108 -5.17 5.39 -10.52
C LEU A 108 -5.07 5.92 -9.08
N VAL A 109 -5.43 5.11 -8.08
CA VAL A 109 -5.37 5.50 -6.66
C VAL A 109 -3.94 5.83 -6.25
N ARG A 110 -2.96 5.01 -6.62
CA ARG A 110 -1.54 5.27 -6.31
C ARG A 110 -0.99 6.51 -7.03
N SER A 111 -1.49 6.81 -8.23
CA SER A 111 -1.12 8.06 -8.92
C SER A 111 -1.69 9.27 -8.18
N ALA A 112 -2.92 9.20 -7.70
CA ALA A 112 -3.52 10.24 -6.87
C ALA A 112 -2.77 10.42 -5.54
N ASP A 113 -2.39 9.32 -4.86
CA ASP A 113 -1.57 9.34 -3.65
C ASP A 113 -0.22 10.06 -3.90
N ALA A 114 0.48 9.70 -4.98
CA ALA A 114 1.76 10.30 -5.33
C ALA A 114 1.64 11.81 -5.60
N LEU A 115 0.59 12.23 -6.32
CA LEU A 115 0.28 13.65 -6.53
C LEU A 115 -0.03 14.36 -5.21
N GLY A 116 -0.84 13.72 -4.35
CA GLY A 116 -1.17 14.25 -3.02
C GLY A 116 0.06 14.47 -2.15
N ILE A 117 0.98 13.50 -2.12
CA ILE A 117 2.26 13.62 -1.40
C ILE A 117 3.09 14.78 -1.95
N GLY A 118 3.19 14.91 -3.28
CA GLY A 118 3.91 16.01 -3.93
C GLY A 118 3.30 17.39 -3.60
N CYS A 119 2.00 17.54 -3.73
CA CYS A 119 1.29 18.78 -3.38
C CYS A 119 1.43 19.11 -1.88
N GLY A 120 1.29 18.09 -1.02
CA GLY A 120 1.44 18.24 0.43
C GLY A 120 2.85 18.70 0.83
N ALA A 121 3.89 18.17 0.17
CA ALA A 121 5.28 18.60 0.40
C ALA A 121 5.50 20.07 0.01
N LEU A 122 4.95 20.49 -1.14
CA LEU A 122 5.02 21.89 -1.60
C LEU A 122 4.30 22.84 -0.65
N LEU A 123 3.06 22.51 -0.25
CA LEU A 123 2.29 23.29 0.72
C LEU A 123 3.00 23.37 2.07
N GLY A 124 3.56 22.26 2.54
CA GLY A 124 4.33 22.21 3.77
C GLY A 124 5.57 23.09 3.73
N THR A 125 6.28 23.09 2.60
CA THR A 125 7.47 23.97 2.41
C THR A 125 7.04 25.43 2.39
N LEU A 126 5.96 25.77 1.71
CA LEU A 126 5.42 27.14 1.65
C LEU A 126 5.00 27.62 3.06
N ALA A 127 4.28 26.78 3.81
CA ALA A 127 3.87 27.08 5.18
C ALA A 127 5.09 27.29 6.13
N ALA A 128 6.17 26.52 5.91
CA ALA A 128 7.41 26.69 6.65
C ALA A 128 8.11 28.03 6.32
N ILE A 129 8.18 28.42 5.06
CA ILE A 129 8.74 29.69 4.62
C ILE A 129 7.94 30.88 5.19
N LEU A 130 6.62 30.75 5.24
CA LEU A 130 5.72 31.80 5.76
C LEU A 130 5.64 31.80 7.29
N GLY A 131 6.23 30.83 7.98
CA GLY A 131 6.18 30.72 9.46
C GLY A 131 4.81 30.31 10.01
N ILE A 132 3.91 29.78 9.18
CA ILE A 132 2.51 29.43 9.54
C ILE A 132 2.28 27.91 9.49
N LEU A 133 3.21 27.13 10.07
CA LEU A 133 3.21 25.66 9.96
C LEU A 133 1.90 24.99 10.40
N ARG A 134 1.19 25.55 11.39
CA ARG A 134 -0.11 25.00 11.87
C ARG A 134 -1.22 25.04 10.82
N VAL A 135 -1.10 25.88 9.80
CA VAL A 135 -2.08 25.94 8.68
C VAL A 135 -2.21 24.61 7.95
N ILE A 136 -1.17 23.76 7.99
CA ILE A 136 -1.18 22.44 7.35
C ILE A 136 -2.33 21.58 7.87
N TYR A 137 -2.57 21.58 9.18
CA TYR A 137 -3.72 20.87 9.78
C TYR A 137 -5.06 21.43 9.30
N GLY A 138 -5.14 22.76 9.11
CA GLY A 138 -6.35 23.38 8.52
C GLY A 138 -6.60 22.94 7.09
N VAL A 139 -5.54 22.84 6.27
CA VAL A 139 -5.63 22.33 4.90
C VAL A 139 -6.06 20.87 4.90
N GLU A 140 -5.47 20.03 5.78
CA GLU A 140 -5.85 18.62 5.93
C GLU A 140 -7.33 18.49 6.31
N ALA A 141 -7.79 19.25 7.32
CA ALA A 141 -9.19 19.25 7.74
C ALA A 141 -10.15 19.62 6.60
N ILE A 142 -9.82 20.63 5.77
CA ILE A 142 -10.61 21.00 4.59
C ILE A 142 -10.63 19.87 3.55
N CYS A 143 -9.49 19.23 3.29
CA CYS A 143 -9.43 18.08 2.40
C CYS A 143 -10.29 16.93 2.91
N MET A 144 -10.21 16.61 4.21
CA MET A 144 -11.02 15.55 4.83
C MET A 144 -12.52 15.89 4.84
N ALA A 145 -12.89 17.15 5.05
CA ALA A 145 -14.28 17.60 4.92
C ALA A 145 -14.78 17.42 3.48
N THR A 146 -13.94 17.71 2.49
CA THR A 146 -14.28 17.49 1.07
C THR A 146 -14.51 16.01 0.80
N VAL A 147 -13.64 15.12 1.29
CA VAL A 147 -13.81 13.67 1.16
C VAL A 147 -15.10 13.21 1.83
N LEU A 148 -15.41 13.74 3.03
CA LEU A 148 -16.66 13.41 3.75
C LEU A 148 -17.90 13.79 2.94
N ILE A 149 -17.89 14.97 2.33
CA ILE A 149 -18.99 15.45 1.48
C ILE A 149 -19.13 14.54 0.26
N LEU A 150 -18.01 14.27 -0.45
CA LEU A 150 -18.02 13.43 -1.65
C LEU A 150 -18.54 12.02 -1.37
N ILE A 151 -18.07 11.36 -0.30
CA ILE A 151 -18.51 9.99 0.02
C ILE A 151 -19.94 9.95 0.57
N SER A 152 -20.45 11.08 1.04
CA SER A 152 -21.84 11.20 1.47
C SER A 152 -22.80 11.41 0.30
N LEU A 153 -22.37 12.18 -0.72
CA LEU A 153 -23.12 12.42 -1.95
C LEU A 153 -23.04 11.23 -2.92
N TYR A 154 -21.87 10.61 -3.00
CA TYR A 154 -21.56 9.49 -3.91
C TYR A 154 -21.06 8.29 -3.08
N PRO A 155 -21.95 7.55 -2.41
CA PRO A 155 -21.53 6.39 -1.62
C PRO A 155 -20.89 5.33 -2.51
N LEU A 156 -19.80 4.72 -2.02
CA LEU A 156 -19.12 3.65 -2.71
C LEU A 156 -20.09 2.47 -2.93
N GLN A 157 -20.11 1.95 -4.14
CA GLN A 157 -20.87 0.74 -4.47
C GLN A 157 -20.15 -0.47 -3.84
N ASP A 158 -20.81 -1.12 -2.90
CA ASP A 158 -20.32 -2.31 -2.23
C ASP A 158 -20.95 -3.54 -2.92
N ASN A 159 -20.44 -3.90 -4.09
CA ASN A 159 -20.96 -4.98 -4.94
C ASN A 159 -20.62 -6.39 -4.42
N ARG A 160 -20.62 -6.61 -3.11
CA ARG A 160 -20.39 -7.95 -2.52
C ARG A 160 -21.48 -8.94 -2.88
N SER A 161 -22.69 -8.46 -3.21
CA SER A 161 -23.86 -9.30 -3.53
C SER A 161 -23.92 -9.79 -4.98
N SER A 162 -23.11 -9.25 -5.90
CA SER A 162 -23.19 -9.59 -7.32
C SER A 162 -22.40 -10.84 -7.73
N HIS A 163 -21.73 -11.50 -6.80
CA HIS A 163 -21.02 -12.77 -7.01
C HIS A 163 -21.70 -13.99 -6.35
N LEU A 164 -22.93 -13.83 -5.89
CA LEU A 164 -23.77 -14.99 -5.65
C LEU A 164 -24.40 -15.35 -7.01
N PRO A 165 -24.25 -16.57 -7.52
CA PRO A 165 -24.97 -17.00 -8.73
C PRO A 165 -26.47 -16.86 -8.44
N ASP A 166 -27.13 -15.95 -9.18
CA ASP A 166 -28.57 -15.85 -9.26
C ASP A 166 -29.05 -17.12 -9.99
N SER A 167 -29.49 -18.09 -9.23
CA SER A 167 -30.24 -19.29 -9.65
C SER A 167 -29.71 -20.59 -9.02
N ALA A 168 -29.82 -20.68 -7.71
CA ALA A 168 -30.14 -21.99 -7.12
C ALA A 168 -31.14 -21.71 -6.01
N GLU A 169 -32.35 -22.23 -6.16
CA GLU A 169 -33.29 -22.38 -5.05
C GLU A 169 -32.52 -23.07 -3.90
N PRO A 170 -32.66 -22.60 -2.66
CA PRO A 170 -31.95 -23.19 -1.53
C PRO A 170 -32.47 -24.61 -1.35
N THR A 171 -31.73 -25.60 -1.79
CA THR A 171 -31.91 -26.96 -1.31
C THR A 171 -31.46 -27.01 0.13
N ASP A 172 -32.25 -27.67 0.97
CA ASP A 172 -32.06 -27.75 2.44
C ASP A 172 -30.67 -28.26 2.92
N GLU A 173 -29.80 -28.66 2.00
CA GLU A 173 -28.41 -29.09 2.28
C GLU A 173 -27.41 -27.90 2.34
N ASP A 174 -27.69 -26.74 1.76
CA ASP A 174 -26.78 -25.59 1.74
C ASP A 174 -26.92 -24.68 2.97
N SER A 175 -28.02 -24.79 3.72
CA SER A 175 -28.21 -24.06 4.99
C SER A 175 -27.24 -24.50 6.10
N ASN A 176 -26.59 -25.67 5.95
CA ASN A 176 -25.65 -26.20 6.92
C ASN A 176 -24.17 -25.85 6.60
N ARG A 177 -23.89 -25.20 5.44
CA ARG A 177 -22.52 -24.77 5.06
C ARG A 177 -22.19 -23.32 5.38
N SER A 178 -23.19 -22.51 5.69
CA SER A 178 -23.00 -21.07 5.97
C SER A 178 -22.67 -20.72 7.42
N HIS A 179 -22.58 -21.71 8.32
CA HIS A 179 -22.18 -21.54 9.72
C HIS A 179 -21.13 -22.60 10.13
N SER A 180 -20.05 -22.73 9.36
CA SER A 180 -18.87 -23.35 9.93
C SER A 180 -18.06 -22.27 10.67
N ASP A 181 -18.44 -21.99 11.91
CA ASP A 181 -17.53 -21.57 12.97
C ASP A 181 -16.51 -22.71 13.23
N GLY A 182 -15.77 -23.08 12.18
CA GLY A 182 -14.58 -23.92 12.33
C GLY A 182 -13.48 -23.09 12.98
N PRO A 183 -12.57 -23.72 13.77
CA PRO A 183 -11.43 -23.02 14.34
C PRO A 183 -10.73 -22.24 13.22
N LEU A 184 -10.31 -21.00 13.53
CA LEU A 184 -9.59 -20.08 12.62
C LEU A 184 -8.49 -20.86 11.88
N THR A 185 -8.84 -21.44 10.73
CA THR A 185 -7.89 -22.19 9.94
C THR A 185 -6.99 -21.15 9.27
N ILE A 186 -5.80 -20.99 9.81
CA ILE A 186 -4.74 -20.08 9.33
C ILE A 186 -4.29 -20.47 7.90
N SER A 187 -4.90 -21.52 7.32
CA SER A 187 -4.55 -22.06 6.01
C SER A 187 -4.63 -21.03 4.86
N TRP A 188 -5.54 -20.04 4.92
CA TRP A 188 -5.64 -18.98 3.94
C TRP A 188 -4.46 -17.99 3.98
N LEU A 189 -3.75 -17.89 5.12
CA LEU A 189 -2.60 -17.02 5.28
C LEU A 189 -1.36 -17.57 4.57
N LEU A 190 -1.26 -18.88 4.41
CA LEU A 190 -0.07 -19.52 3.85
C LEU A 190 0.25 -19.05 2.39
N PRO A 191 -0.72 -18.97 1.47
CA PRO A 191 -0.50 -18.41 0.13
C PRO A 191 -0.13 -16.92 0.15
N LEU A 192 -0.58 -16.18 1.17
CA LEU A 192 -0.33 -14.75 1.29
C LEU A 192 1.09 -14.44 1.83
N LEU A 193 1.72 -15.36 2.58
CA LEU A 193 3.04 -15.14 3.18
C LEU A 193 4.12 -14.68 2.20
N PRO A 194 4.26 -15.25 0.98
CA PRO A 194 5.22 -14.76 -0.01
C PRO A 194 5.00 -13.29 -0.38
N VAL A 195 3.74 -12.89 -0.57
CA VAL A 195 3.37 -11.49 -0.90
C VAL A 195 3.75 -10.56 0.26
N LEU A 196 3.44 -10.94 1.50
CA LEU A 196 3.79 -10.16 2.69
C LEU A 196 5.31 -10.06 2.88
N ALA A 197 6.06 -11.14 2.68
CA ALA A 197 7.52 -11.15 2.78
C ALA A 197 8.16 -10.22 1.74
N VAL A 198 7.74 -10.32 0.47
CA VAL A 198 8.15 -9.40 -0.60
C VAL A 198 7.80 -7.96 -0.24
N SER A 199 6.61 -7.74 0.32
CA SER A 199 6.14 -6.42 0.70
C SER A 199 6.98 -5.81 1.83
N VAL A 200 7.38 -6.57 2.83
CA VAL A 200 8.29 -6.10 3.89
C VAL A 200 9.62 -5.63 3.31
N VAL A 201 10.23 -6.40 2.40
CA VAL A 201 11.51 -6.02 1.76
C VAL A 201 11.33 -4.75 0.91
N ALA A 202 10.31 -4.70 0.06
CA ALA A 202 10.07 -3.55 -0.81
C ALA A 202 9.73 -2.28 -0.01
N THR A 203 8.84 -2.37 0.99
CA THR A 203 8.49 -1.23 1.85
C THR A 203 9.65 -0.79 2.74
N SER A 204 10.57 -1.70 3.11
CA SER A 204 11.82 -1.34 3.79
C SER A 204 12.70 -0.47 2.90
N LEU A 205 12.80 -0.78 1.60
CA LEU A 205 13.50 0.09 0.65
C LEU A 205 12.86 1.47 0.52
N LEU A 206 11.52 1.54 0.47
CA LEU A 206 10.81 2.82 0.45
C LEU A 206 11.15 3.66 1.71
N SER A 207 11.19 3.03 2.87
CA SER A 207 11.54 3.66 4.12
C SER A 207 13.01 4.11 4.15
N LEU A 208 13.94 3.27 3.67
CA LEU A 208 15.37 3.60 3.59
C LEU A 208 15.66 4.74 2.61
N GLN A 209 14.91 4.84 1.50
CA GLN A 209 15.04 5.97 0.57
C GLN A 209 14.72 7.32 1.23
N GLN A 210 13.82 7.34 2.20
CA GLN A 210 13.41 8.56 2.91
C GLN A 210 14.27 8.84 4.16
N SER A 211 14.93 7.84 4.73
CA SER A 211 15.68 7.94 5.99
C SER A 211 17.18 7.78 5.81
N ALA A 212 17.63 6.67 5.27
CA ALA A 212 19.04 6.31 5.16
C ALA A 212 19.73 6.92 3.94
N LEU A 213 19.05 7.03 2.80
CA LEU A 213 19.63 7.58 1.58
C LEU A 213 20.10 9.03 1.72
N PRO A 214 19.29 9.95 2.30
CA PRO A 214 19.78 11.32 2.55
C PRO A 214 21.04 11.38 3.39
N LEU A 215 21.11 10.56 4.44
CA LEU A 215 22.27 10.49 5.32
C LEU A 215 23.50 9.93 4.61
N ASP A 216 23.35 8.87 3.82
CA ASP A 216 24.42 8.29 3.02
C ASP A 216 24.97 9.27 1.97
N LEU A 217 24.08 10.06 1.35
CA LEU A 217 24.48 11.08 0.38
C LEU A 217 25.27 12.22 1.02
N VAL A 218 24.87 12.67 2.20
CA VAL A 218 25.56 13.76 2.94
C VAL A 218 26.88 13.27 3.51
N ARG A 219 26.93 12.07 4.08
CA ARG A 219 28.17 11.48 4.63
C ARG A 219 29.21 11.15 3.56
N GLY A 220 28.74 10.82 2.35
CA GLY A 220 29.60 10.34 1.25
C GLY A 220 29.81 8.82 1.29
N GLY A 221 30.53 8.33 0.28
CA GLY A 221 30.92 6.92 0.17
C GLY A 221 32.40 6.71 0.52
N LEU A 222 32.95 5.55 0.11
CA LEU A 222 34.39 5.26 0.24
C LEU A 222 35.24 6.23 -0.57
N SER A 223 34.83 6.51 -1.81
CA SER A 223 35.49 7.46 -2.72
C SER A 223 34.57 8.59 -3.16
N ARG A 224 33.24 8.44 -3.01
CA ARG A 224 32.27 9.48 -3.32
C ARG A 224 32.34 10.60 -2.29
N PRO A 225 32.52 11.85 -2.72
CA PRO A 225 32.46 12.98 -1.80
C PRO A 225 31.05 13.14 -1.21
N GLY A 226 30.93 13.59 0.04
CA GLY A 226 29.69 13.95 0.65
C GLY A 226 29.01 15.11 -0.08
N LEU A 227 27.69 15.04 -0.22
CA LEU A 227 26.90 16.11 -0.81
C LEU A 227 26.44 17.10 0.26
N SER A 228 26.20 18.35 -0.15
CA SER A 228 25.50 19.27 0.73
C SER A 228 24.05 18.82 0.95
N GLU A 229 23.46 19.22 2.07
CA GLU A 229 22.07 18.92 2.40
C GLU A 229 21.11 19.36 1.29
N THR A 230 21.39 20.51 0.66
CA THR A 230 20.60 21.03 -0.48
C THR A 230 20.64 20.08 -1.68
N HIS A 231 21.82 19.59 -2.06
CA HIS A 231 21.95 18.65 -3.18
C HIS A 231 21.33 17.29 -2.86
N SER A 232 21.47 16.80 -1.62
CA SER A 232 20.82 15.58 -1.16
C SER A 232 19.30 15.70 -1.23
N SER A 233 18.74 16.80 -0.74
CA SER A 233 17.29 17.08 -0.81
C SER A 233 16.79 17.19 -2.25
N ALA A 234 17.58 17.80 -3.15
CA ALA A 234 17.25 17.89 -4.57
C ALA A 234 17.17 16.51 -5.25
N LEU A 235 18.07 15.58 -4.89
CA LEU A 235 18.03 14.22 -5.41
C LEU A 235 16.78 13.45 -4.94
N ILE A 236 16.35 13.66 -3.70
CA ILE A 236 15.11 13.07 -3.17
C ILE A 236 13.88 13.67 -3.84
N ALA A 237 13.88 14.99 -4.06
CA ALA A 237 12.81 15.64 -4.81
C ALA A 237 12.74 15.12 -6.26
N LEU A 238 13.89 14.88 -6.89
CA LEU A 238 13.96 14.26 -8.21
C LEU A 238 13.40 12.83 -8.19
N GLN A 239 13.75 12.02 -7.17
CA GLN A 239 13.20 10.68 -6.99
C GLN A 239 11.67 10.70 -6.91
N LEU A 240 11.09 11.59 -6.12
CA LEU A 240 9.64 11.74 -6.00
C LEU A 240 9.01 12.20 -7.32
N THR A 241 9.66 13.11 -8.04
CA THR A 241 9.19 13.58 -9.36
C THR A 241 9.18 12.44 -10.38
N LEU A 242 10.24 11.62 -10.40
CA LEU A 242 10.29 10.43 -11.24
C LEU A 242 9.19 9.43 -10.87
N LEU A 243 8.97 9.19 -9.58
CA LEU A 243 7.91 8.31 -9.11
C LEU A 243 6.54 8.80 -9.58
N VAL A 244 6.20 10.08 -9.35
CA VAL A 244 4.90 10.65 -9.79
C VAL A 244 4.73 10.50 -11.30
N SER A 245 5.78 10.77 -12.07
CA SER A 245 5.75 10.69 -13.53
C SER A 245 5.59 9.25 -14.04
N LEU A 246 6.20 8.28 -13.36
CA LEU A 246 6.17 6.87 -13.76
C LEU A 246 4.96 6.11 -13.21
N GLN A 247 4.32 6.60 -12.13
CA GLN A 247 3.28 5.86 -11.40
C GLN A 247 2.13 5.42 -12.31
N TRP A 248 1.56 6.36 -13.07
CA TRP A 248 0.44 6.04 -13.97
C TRP A 248 0.85 5.17 -15.17
N PRO A 249 1.88 5.52 -15.98
CA PRO A 249 2.22 4.70 -17.15
C PRO A 249 2.68 3.30 -16.79
N VAL A 250 3.46 3.13 -15.72
CA VAL A 250 3.92 1.82 -15.25
C VAL A 250 2.77 1.01 -14.68
N GLY A 251 1.95 1.60 -13.81
CA GLY A 251 0.79 0.93 -13.23
C GLY A 251 -0.20 0.47 -14.30
N ARG A 252 -0.49 1.33 -15.31
CA ARG A 252 -1.35 0.96 -16.43
C ARG A 252 -0.76 -0.17 -17.28
N TRP A 253 0.54 -0.13 -17.54
CA TRP A 253 1.22 -1.18 -18.30
C TRP A 253 1.21 -2.52 -17.58
N LEU A 254 1.31 -2.53 -16.24
CA LEU A 254 1.30 -3.74 -15.43
C LEU A 254 -0.12 -4.28 -15.16
N ALA A 255 -1.16 -3.45 -15.24
CA ALA A 255 -2.53 -3.86 -14.93
C ALA A 255 -3.04 -5.04 -15.79
N ASP A 256 -2.49 -5.20 -17.00
CA ASP A 256 -2.83 -6.30 -17.91
C ASP A 256 -1.82 -7.48 -17.80
N ARG A 257 -0.92 -7.46 -16.81
CA ARG A 257 0.11 -8.49 -16.58
C ARG A 257 -0.17 -9.26 -15.29
N SER A 258 0.45 -10.43 -15.14
CA SER A 258 0.32 -11.19 -13.90
C SER A 258 1.01 -10.47 -12.73
N VAL A 259 0.45 -10.58 -11.53
CA VAL A 259 1.04 -10.02 -10.30
C VAL A 259 2.45 -10.55 -10.05
N ARG A 260 2.71 -11.80 -10.39
CA ARG A 260 4.04 -12.42 -10.34
C ARG A 260 5.07 -11.67 -11.20
N PHE A 261 4.70 -11.30 -12.43
CA PHE A 261 5.56 -10.52 -13.32
C PHE A 261 5.83 -9.12 -12.76
N GLY A 262 4.77 -8.43 -12.30
CA GLY A 262 4.88 -7.08 -11.76
C GLY A 262 5.74 -7.01 -10.50
N LEU A 263 5.56 -7.94 -9.55
CA LEU A 263 6.40 -8.04 -8.36
C LEU A 263 7.84 -8.42 -8.71
N GLY A 264 8.04 -9.33 -9.69
CA GLY A 264 9.38 -9.74 -10.14
C GLY A 264 10.18 -8.57 -10.72
N ILE A 265 9.57 -7.81 -11.64
CA ILE A 265 10.24 -6.65 -12.26
C ILE A 265 10.50 -5.53 -11.24
N SER A 266 9.61 -5.38 -10.25
CA SER A 266 9.81 -4.46 -9.14
C SER A 266 11.02 -4.85 -8.28
N LEU A 267 11.13 -6.12 -7.85
CA LEU A 267 12.26 -6.61 -7.07
C LEU A 267 13.59 -6.48 -7.84
N ILE A 268 13.59 -6.78 -9.14
CA ILE A 268 14.78 -6.60 -10.01
C ILE A 268 15.14 -5.11 -10.09
N GLY A 269 14.19 -4.23 -10.30
CA GLY A 269 14.43 -2.79 -10.34
C GLY A 269 14.97 -2.23 -9.01
N PHE A 270 14.42 -2.66 -7.87
CA PHE A 270 14.94 -2.32 -6.55
C PHE A 270 16.35 -2.87 -6.33
N SER A 271 16.63 -4.11 -6.76
CA SER A 271 17.96 -4.70 -6.67
C SER A 271 18.98 -3.92 -7.48
N ILE A 272 18.67 -3.62 -8.75
CA ILE A 272 19.55 -2.82 -9.62
C ILE A 272 19.79 -1.44 -9.02
N GLY A 273 18.74 -0.75 -8.59
CA GLY A 273 18.85 0.58 -7.99
C GLY A 273 19.71 0.57 -6.73
N SER A 274 19.49 -0.39 -5.82
CA SER A 274 20.29 -0.55 -4.60
C SER A 274 21.75 -0.90 -4.92
N ALA A 275 22.01 -1.79 -5.87
CA ALA A 275 23.35 -2.12 -6.32
C ALA A 275 24.09 -0.91 -6.92
N LEU A 276 23.40 -0.08 -7.70
CA LEU A 276 23.97 1.16 -8.24
C LEU A 276 24.29 2.18 -7.14
N ILE A 277 23.41 2.32 -6.13
CA ILE A 277 23.69 3.19 -4.97
C ILE A 277 24.90 2.66 -4.19
N ALA A 278 25.00 1.36 -3.97
CA ALA A 278 26.18 0.74 -3.36
C ALA A 278 27.44 1.03 -4.17
N LEU A 279 27.39 0.77 -5.48
CA LEU A 279 28.49 0.98 -6.41
C LEU A 279 28.93 2.46 -6.46
N SER A 280 27.98 3.40 -6.31
CA SER A 280 28.29 4.84 -6.28
C SER A 280 29.29 5.19 -5.19
N SER A 281 29.32 4.45 -4.09
CA SER A 281 30.26 4.69 -2.97
C SER A 281 31.72 4.49 -3.35
N LEU A 282 32.00 3.72 -4.43
CA LEU A 282 33.36 3.35 -4.86
C LEU A 282 34.01 4.35 -5.83
N PHE A 283 33.24 5.28 -6.39
CA PHE A 283 33.73 6.21 -7.41
C PHE A 283 33.69 7.65 -6.96
N THR A 284 34.69 8.45 -7.36
CA THR A 284 34.69 9.90 -7.12
C THR A 284 33.54 10.61 -7.83
N ALA A 285 33.13 10.14 -9.04
CA ALA A 285 31.96 10.58 -9.78
C ALA A 285 30.67 9.86 -9.34
N GLY A 286 30.63 9.27 -8.14
CA GLY A 286 29.54 8.43 -7.66
C GLY A 286 28.18 9.12 -7.64
N THR A 287 28.12 10.45 -7.54
CA THR A 287 26.86 11.21 -7.64
C THR A 287 26.14 10.99 -8.96
N ALA A 288 26.88 10.85 -10.09
CA ALA A 288 26.27 10.53 -11.38
C ALA A 288 25.67 9.11 -11.38
N VAL A 289 26.32 8.16 -10.69
CA VAL A 289 25.79 6.80 -10.53
C VAL A 289 24.50 6.82 -9.68
N VAL A 290 24.44 7.64 -8.62
CA VAL A 290 23.22 7.83 -7.84
C VAL A 290 22.08 8.35 -8.72
N LEU A 291 22.31 9.38 -9.54
CA LEU A 291 21.31 9.90 -10.48
C LEU A 291 20.74 8.79 -11.39
N VAL A 292 21.62 7.93 -11.92
CA VAL A 292 21.18 6.78 -12.73
C VAL A 292 20.36 5.79 -11.90
N ALA A 293 20.74 5.56 -10.63
CA ALA A 293 20.06 4.63 -9.73
C ALA A 293 18.63 5.06 -9.38
N LEU A 294 18.35 6.37 -9.38
CA LEU A 294 17.00 6.90 -9.08
C LEU A 294 15.96 6.38 -10.07
N LEU A 295 16.33 6.14 -11.34
CA LEU A 295 15.39 5.70 -12.37
C LEU A 295 14.86 4.28 -12.10
N PRO A 296 15.70 3.23 -11.96
CA PRO A 296 15.21 1.89 -11.61
C PRO A 296 14.52 1.84 -10.25
N MET A 297 14.93 2.66 -9.29
CA MET A 297 14.26 2.78 -7.99
C MET A 297 12.84 3.35 -8.12
N ALA A 298 12.66 4.45 -8.86
CA ALA A 298 11.34 5.05 -9.09
C ALA A 298 10.43 4.11 -9.90
N PHE A 299 10.97 3.45 -10.92
CA PHE A 299 10.25 2.46 -11.71
C PHE A 299 9.80 1.28 -10.83
N ALA A 300 10.71 0.73 -10.02
CA ALA A 300 10.41 -0.38 -9.12
C ALA A 300 9.31 -0.03 -8.11
N GLN A 301 9.36 1.18 -7.55
CA GLN A 301 8.35 1.68 -6.62
C GLN A 301 6.99 1.86 -7.32
N ALA A 302 6.97 2.43 -8.53
CA ALA A 302 5.75 2.59 -9.34
C ALA A 302 5.13 1.24 -9.73
N ALA A 303 5.96 0.22 -9.96
CA ALA A 303 5.51 -1.13 -10.27
C ALA A 303 5.01 -1.88 -9.02
N PHE A 304 5.70 -1.72 -7.87
CA PHE A 304 5.42 -2.48 -6.66
C PHE A 304 4.03 -2.15 -6.08
N LEU A 305 3.74 -0.88 -5.85
CA LEU A 305 2.58 -0.46 -5.07
C LEU A 305 1.24 -1.00 -5.61
N PRO A 306 0.88 -0.80 -6.90
CA PRO A 306 -0.38 -1.32 -7.43
C PRO A 306 -0.38 -2.85 -7.51
N THR A 307 0.74 -3.46 -7.92
CA THR A 307 0.82 -4.91 -8.11
C THR A 307 0.77 -5.68 -6.79
N ALA A 308 1.43 -5.18 -5.73
CA ALA A 308 1.39 -5.82 -4.42
C ALA A 308 -0.01 -5.80 -3.81
N THR A 309 -0.73 -4.69 -3.95
CA THR A 309 -2.12 -4.59 -3.47
C THR A 309 -3.03 -5.55 -4.24
N GLU A 310 -2.87 -5.66 -5.56
CA GLU A 310 -3.62 -6.62 -6.38
C GLU A 310 -3.28 -8.07 -6.00
N ALA A 311 -1.98 -8.39 -5.77
CA ALA A 311 -1.55 -9.71 -5.34
C ALA A 311 -2.19 -10.15 -4.02
N VAL A 312 -2.37 -9.24 -3.07
CA VAL A 312 -3.07 -9.53 -1.81
C VAL A 312 -4.52 -9.94 -2.07
N ILE A 313 -5.22 -9.28 -3.00
CA ILE A 313 -6.60 -9.61 -3.35
C ILE A 313 -6.68 -10.96 -4.08
N GLU A 314 -5.78 -11.22 -5.03
CA GLU A 314 -5.78 -12.46 -5.81
C GLU A 314 -5.47 -13.69 -4.94
N GLU A 315 -4.51 -13.58 -3.99
CA GLU A 315 -4.10 -14.70 -3.13
C GLU A 315 -5.01 -14.92 -1.91
N THR A 316 -5.99 -14.02 -1.68
CA THR A 316 -6.84 -14.08 -0.48
C THR A 316 -8.29 -14.42 -0.82
N PRO A 317 -8.91 -15.40 -0.14
CA PRO A 317 -10.33 -15.68 -0.27
C PRO A 317 -11.20 -14.46 0.04
N PRO A 318 -12.38 -14.30 -0.61
CA PRO A 318 -13.24 -13.12 -0.45
C PRO A 318 -13.59 -12.77 1.01
N GLY A 319 -13.78 -13.77 1.87
CA GLY A 319 -14.14 -13.59 3.28
C GLY A 319 -12.99 -13.12 4.20
N HIS A 320 -11.75 -13.02 3.70
CA HIS A 320 -10.57 -12.63 4.48
C HIS A 320 -9.79 -11.44 3.88
N ARG A 321 -10.32 -10.82 2.81
CA ARG A 321 -9.63 -9.73 2.10
C ARG A 321 -9.41 -8.49 2.95
N GLY A 322 -10.33 -8.17 3.85
CA GLY A 322 -10.20 -7.04 4.77
C GLY A 322 -9.04 -7.22 5.74
N LEU A 323 -8.92 -8.41 6.36
CA LEU A 323 -7.81 -8.73 7.24
C LEU A 323 -6.49 -8.82 6.48
N ALA A 324 -6.50 -9.40 5.27
CA ALA A 324 -5.30 -9.47 4.42
C ALA A 324 -4.78 -8.07 4.04
N MET A 325 -5.66 -7.12 3.70
CA MET A 325 -5.29 -5.73 3.45
C MET A 325 -4.76 -5.04 4.71
N ALA A 326 -5.35 -5.33 5.86
CA ALA A 326 -4.82 -4.84 7.13
C ALA A 326 -3.40 -5.36 7.39
N LEU A 327 -3.14 -6.66 7.17
CA LEU A 327 -1.80 -7.27 7.31
C LEU A 327 -0.80 -6.69 6.30
N PHE A 328 -1.20 -6.52 5.04
CA PHE A 328 -0.36 -5.89 4.02
C PHE A 328 0.04 -4.47 4.43
N SER A 329 -0.90 -3.69 4.92
CA SER A 329 -0.57 -2.33 5.36
C SER A 329 0.28 -2.29 6.64
N GLN A 330 0.35 -3.39 7.44
CA GLN A 330 1.33 -3.50 8.53
C GLN A 330 2.76 -3.65 8.03
N CYS A 331 2.99 -4.17 6.82
CA CYS A 331 4.34 -4.22 6.24
C CYS A 331 4.97 -2.83 6.18
N PHE A 332 4.19 -1.80 5.85
CA PHE A 332 4.65 -0.40 5.86
C PHE A 332 5.00 0.08 7.28
N THR A 333 4.17 -0.25 8.27
CA THR A 333 4.43 0.16 9.67
C THR A 333 5.70 -0.49 10.22
N VAL A 334 5.84 -1.79 10.00
CA VAL A 334 7.04 -2.54 10.43
C VAL A 334 8.28 -1.98 9.75
N SER A 335 8.22 -1.76 8.44
CA SER A 335 9.33 -1.23 7.66
C SER A 335 9.69 0.21 8.04
N ALA A 336 8.70 1.06 8.35
CA ALA A 336 8.94 2.43 8.78
C ALA A 336 9.67 2.52 10.14
N ILE A 337 9.56 1.49 10.96
CA ILE A 337 10.26 1.40 12.26
C ILE A 337 11.60 0.68 12.10
N VAL A 338 11.59 -0.52 11.54
CA VAL A 338 12.76 -1.41 11.53
C VAL A 338 13.82 -0.93 10.54
N ALA A 339 13.42 -0.50 9.33
CA ALA A 339 14.39 -0.16 8.29
C ALA A 339 15.28 1.04 8.65
N PRO A 340 14.75 2.18 9.17
CA PRO A 340 15.61 3.28 9.62
C PRO A 340 16.52 2.91 10.80
N LEU A 341 16.03 2.07 11.74
CA LEU A 341 16.85 1.62 12.88
C LEU A 341 18.03 0.78 12.42
N VAL A 342 17.77 -0.23 11.59
CA VAL A 342 18.82 -1.11 11.06
C VAL A 342 19.72 -0.35 10.10
N GLY A 343 19.15 0.45 9.21
CA GLY A 343 19.88 1.26 8.24
C GLY A 343 20.78 2.30 8.92
N GLY A 344 20.26 3.00 9.93
CA GLY A 344 21.02 3.94 10.73
C GLY A 344 22.18 3.29 11.47
N ALA A 345 21.93 2.16 12.15
CA ALA A 345 22.97 1.41 12.86
C ALA A 345 24.07 0.91 11.91
N LEU A 346 23.72 0.42 10.72
CA LEU A 346 24.69 0.00 9.71
C LEU A 346 25.52 1.18 9.18
N LEU A 347 24.88 2.31 8.89
CA LEU A 347 25.54 3.53 8.45
C LEU A 347 26.52 4.07 9.51
N ASP A 348 26.15 4.01 10.79
CA ASP A 348 26.99 4.47 11.89
C ASP A 348 28.20 3.54 12.09
N HIS A 349 27.99 2.23 11.97
CA HIS A 349 29.07 1.26 12.12
C HIS A 349 30.06 1.28 10.94
N GLN A 350 29.55 1.37 9.72
CA GLN A 350 30.34 1.27 8.49
C GLN A 350 30.82 2.64 7.97
N ARG A 351 30.26 3.74 8.44
CA ARG A 351 30.47 5.12 8.00
C ARG A 351 30.14 5.41 6.53
N ASN A 352 29.63 4.45 5.79
CA ASN A 352 29.20 4.56 4.39
C ASN A 352 28.05 3.60 4.11
N GLY A 353 27.27 3.82 3.03
CA GLY A 353 26.09 3.02 2.67
C GLY A 353 26.36 1.76 1.89
N LEU A 354 27.62 1.43 1.54
CA LEU A 354 27.94 0.33 0.64
C LEU A 354 27.28 -1.00 1.07
N VAL A 355 27.55 -1.41 2.32
CA VAL A 355 27.03 -2.70 2.85
C VAL A 355 25.53 -2.70 2.97
N LEU A 356 24.92 -1.60 3.44
CA LEU A 356 23.47 -1.46 3.55
C LEU A 356 22.79 -1.71 2.21
N TRP A 357 23.24 -1.01 1.17
CA TRP A 357 22.63 -1.12 -0.16
C TRP A 357 22.90 -2.45 -0.84
N LEU A 358 24.06 -3.08 -0.59
CA LEU A 358 24.33 -4.45 -1.07
C LEU A 358 23.42 -5.48 -0.40
N ILE A 359 23.20 -5.38 0.92
CA ILE A 359 22.26 -6.24 1.65
C ILE A 359 20.85 -6.09 1.07
N MET A 360 20.40 -4.88 0.81
CA MET A 360 19.07 -4.63 0.26
C MET A 360 18.95 -5.16 -1.18
N SER A 361 19.98 -5.01 -2.00
CA SER A 361 20.02 -5.59 -3.34
C SER A 361 19.93 -7.12 -3.28
N ALA A 362 20.73 -7.76 -2.42
CA ALA A 362 20.71 -9.21 -2.24
C ALA A 362 19.37 -9.70 -1.67
N ALA A 363 18.76 -8.97 -0.73
CA ALA A 363 17.45 -9.29 -0.17
C ALA A 363 16.36 -9.29 -1.25
N CYS A 364 16.37 -8.32 -2.16
CA CYS A 364 15.43 -8.29 -3.29
C CYS A 364 15.58 -9.52 -4.20
N LEU A 365 16.83 -9.91 -4.54
CA LEU A 365 17.08 -11.10 -5.35
C LEU A 365 16.68 -12.38 -4.62
N ALA A 366 16.93 -12.45 -3.31
CA ALA A 366 16.55 -13.59 -2.48
C ALA A 366 15.03 -13.79 -2.37
N MET A 367 14.23 -12.75 -2.61
CA MET A 367 12.78 -12.84 -2.63
C MET A 367 12.20 -13.31 -3.98
N LEU A 368 12.97 -13.32 -5.07
CA LEU A 368 12.47 -13.76 -6.38
C LEU A 368 11.94 -15.21 -6.38
N PRO A 369 12.59 -16.20 -5.74
CA PRO A 369 12.03 -17.55 -5.65
C PRO A 369 10.68 -17.62 -4.93
N ALA A 370 10.41 -16.74 -3.96
CA ALA A 370 9.13 -16.70 -3.25
C ALA A 370 7.95 -16.42 -4.18
N LEU A 371 8.18 -15.71 -5.30
CA LEU A 371 7.15 -15.45 -6.30
C LEU A 371 6.71 -16.69 -7.08
N SER A 372 7.50 -17.78 -7.07
CA SER A 372 7.13 -19.02 -7.75
C SER A 372 5.90 -19.69 -7.15
N GLY A 373 5.60 -19.40 -5.88
CA GLY A 373 4.42 -19.91 -5.17
C GLY A 373 3.12 -19.15 -5.46
N LEU A 374 3.16 -18.01 -6.18
CA LEU A 374 1.97 -17.25 -6.53
C LEU A 374 1.23 -17.90 -7.69
N ARG A 375 -0.10 -17.89 -7.63
CA ARG A 375 -0.97 -18.51 -8.65
C ARG A 375 -0.83 -17.80 -10.00
N PRO A 376 -0.70 -18.52 -11.12
CA PRO A 376 -0.73 -17.92 -12.44
C PRO A 376 -2.18 -17.50 -12.79
N ARG A 377 -2.36 -16.27 -13.26
CA ARG A 377 -3.67 -15.66 -13.62
C ARG A 377 -4.46 -16.45 -14.69
N TYR A 378 -3.81 -17.35 -15.44
CA TYR A 378 -4.40 -18.06 -16.59
C TYR A 378 -5.25 -19.28 -16.23
N GLU A 379 -5.22 -19.81 -15.00
CA GLU A 379 -6.00 -21.01 -14.66
C GLU A 379 -7.47 -20.75 -14.34
N THR A 380 -7.84 -19.51 -14.02
CA THR A 380 -9.23 -19.17 -13.65
C THR A 380 -10.12 -18.90 -14.85
N ASP A 381 -9.59 -18.36 -15.95
CA ASP A 381 -10.38 -18.03 -17.15
C ASP A 381 -10.63 -19.26 -18.04
N GLU A 382 -9.65 -20.17 -18.18
CA GLU A 382 -9.83 -21.39 -18.98
C GLU A 382 -10.76 -22.40 -18.29
N THR A 383 -10.71 -22.50 -16.96
CA THR A 383 -11.59 -23.44 -16.23
C THR A 383 -13.03 -22.92 -16.22
N SER A 384 -13.25 -21.60 -16.11
CA SER A 384 -14.58 -21.00 -16.20
C SER A 384 -15.16 -21.08 -17.61
N ALA A 385 -14.34 -20.80 -18.64
CA ALA A 385 -14.75 -20.93 -20.04
C ALA A 385 -14.99 -22.41 -20.47
N ALA A 386 -14.19 -23.34 -19.92
CA ALA A 386 -14.38 -24.76 -20.19
C ALA A 386 -15.63 -25.33 -19.52
N VAL A 387 -16.00 -24.85 -18.33
CA VAL A 387 -17.22 -25.21 -17.62
C VAL A 387 -18.46 -24.65 -18.35
N ASP A 388 -18.42 -23.40 -18.84
CA ASP A 388 -19.50 -22.78 -19.62
C ASP A 388 -19.72 -23.52 -20.96
N LEU A 389 -18.63 -23.89 -21.65
CA LEU A 389 -18.72 -24.63 -22.91
C LEU A 389 -19.20 -26.08 -22.74
N SER A 390 -18.95 -26.72 -21.59
CA SER A 390 -19.45 -28.04 -21.27
C SER A 390 -20.95 -28.02 -20.92
N GLY A 391 -21.39 -27.00 -20.17
CA GLY A 391 -22.81 -26.82 -19.83
C GLY A 391 -23.70 -26.54 -21.05
N ASP A 392 -23.19 -25.73 -21.99
CA ASP A 392 -23.91 -25.42 -23.24
C ASP A 392 -23.97 -26.65 -24.19
N ARG A 393 -22.96 -27.51 -24.18
CA ARG A 393 -22.93 -28.76 -24.95
C ARG A 393 -23.92 -29.77 -24.43
N ASP A 394 -24.08 -29.93 -23.12
CA ASP A 394 -25.03 -30.85 -22.52
C ASP A 394 -26.49 -30.37 -22.69
N GLN A 395 -26.74 -29.07 -22.70
CA GLN A 395 -28.05 -28.51 -23.04
C GLN A 395 -28.41 -28.71 -24.52
N LEU A 396 -27.45 -28.55 -25.43
CA LEU A 396 -27.66 -28.81 -26.87
C LEU A 396 -27.87 -30.29 -27.17
N VAL A 397 -27.16 -31.20 -26.50
CA VAL A 397 -27.34 -32.64 -26.63
C VAL A 397 -28.72 -33.06 -26.13
N ASN A 398 -29.20 -32.53 -25.00
CA ASN A 398 -30.53 -32.82 -24.45
C ASN A 398 -31.66 -32.20 -25.28
N ALA A 399 -31.46 -31.08 -25.96
CA ALA A 399 -32.42 -30.48 -26.88
C ALA A 399 -32.54 -31.23 -28.21
N VAL A 400 -31.48 -31.91 -28.67
CA VAL A 400 -31.45 -32.68 -29.93
C VAL A 400 -31.93 -34.12 -29.72
N THR A 401 -31.77 -34.68 -28.51
CA THR A 401 -32.18 -36.08 -28.19
C THR A 401 -33.57 -36.20 -27.57
N GLY A 402 -34.24 -35.05 -27.28
CA GLY A 402 -35.62 -34.99 -26.78
C GLY A 402 -36.66 -35.31 -27.87
N SER A 403 -36.84 -36.57 -28.13
CA SER A 403 -38.02 -37.36 -28.54
C SER A 403 -38.93 -36.90 -29.69
N PRO A 404 -39.18 -37.76 -30.67
CA PRO A 404 -40.46 -37.84 -31.34
C PRO A 404 -41.18 -39.10 -30.87
N GLY A 405 -42.28 -38.98 -30.18
CA GLY A 405 -43.14 -40.18 -29.94
C GLY A 405 -44.20 -39.93 -28.90
N ASP A 406 -45.31 -39.32 -29.33
CA ASP A 406 -46.67 -39.84 -29.05
C ASP A 406 -47.67 -39.08 -29.91
N LEU A 407 -47.90 -39.63 -31.12
CA LEU A 407 -49.12 -39.48 -31.87
C LEU A 407 -49.74 -40.91 -32.01
N GLY A 408 -50.82 -41.15 -31.29
CA GLY A 408 -51.57 -42.36 -31.59
C GLY A 408 -52.51 -42.86 -30.50
N SER A 409 -53.77 -42.56 -30.63
CA SER A 409 -55.02 -43.16 -30.30
C SER A 409 -55.89 -42.38 -29.35
#